data_5551ec39cd42857f5b5d874ba35ca0b0
#
_entry.id   5551ec39cd42857f5b5d874ba35ca0b0
#
_cell.length_a   1.000
_cell.length_b   1.000
_cell.length_c   1.000
_cell.angle_alpha   90.00
_cell.angle_beta   90.00
_cell.angle_gamma   90.00
#
_symmetry.space_group_name_H-M   'P 1'
#
loop_
_entity.id
_entity.type
_entity.pdbx_description
1 polymer ?
#
loop_
_entity_poly.entity_id
_entity_poly.type
_entity_poly.pdbx_seq_one_letter_code
_entity_poly.pdbx_strand_id
1 'polypeptide(L)'
;MTEFEKLKDLLEKLSDENHYLFALEDLAGAFPEKDNSALKNLLSRSVKKGILVRVCRGIYLNPRVSFSPGLVLYHTAGRLRASFFNYLSLETVLSELGIISQLQISWISLMTSGRSYTFDCGKWGSIEFIHTKKKPETLIPHLSYDQTVGLWRASAELALRDLRDAGRPLDLINWEVWESLR
;
A
#
# COMPACT_ATOMS: atom_id res chain seq x y z
N MET A 1 -25.79 23.19 -4.62
CA MET A 1 -25.03 21.91 -4.61
C MET A 1 -24.55 21.62 -3.20
N THR A 2 -24.95 20.50 -2.65
CA THR A 2 -24.53 20.08 -1.32
C THR A 2 -23.06 19.62 -1.32
N GLU A 3 -22.43 19.59 -0.14
CA GLU A 3 -21.05 19.06 0.00
C GLU A 3 -20.92 17.62 -0.52
N PHE A 4 -21.96 16.80 -0.32
CA PHE A 4 -21.97 15.42 -0.81
C PHE A 4 -22.10 15.32 -2.33
N GLU A 5 -22.88 16.19 -2.94
CA GLU A 5 -22.99 16.27 -4.40
C GLU A 5 -21.66 16.71 -4.99
N LYS A 6 -21.05 17.77 -4.44
CA LYS A 6 -19.71 18.23 -4.83
C LYS A 6 -18.66 17.12 -4.73
N LEU A 7 -18.69 16.35 -3.63
CA LEU A 7 -17.77 15.21 -3.47
C LEU A 7 -18.03 14.10 -4.51
N LYS A 8 -19.30 13.75 -4.78
CA LYS A 8 -19.64 12.75 -5.78
C LYS A 8 -19.20 13.15 -7.18
N ASP A 9 -19.45 14.38 -7.58
CA ASP A 9 -19.03 14.91 -8.89
C ASP A 9 -17.49 14.92 -9.02
N LEU A 10 -16.79 15.26 -7.94
CA LEU A 10 -15.33 15.19 -7.90
C LEU A 10 -14.82 13.77 -8.08
N LEU A 11 -15.37 12.83 -7.32
CA LEU A 11 -14.98 11.43 -7.41
C LEU A 11 -15.28 10.84 -8.79
N GLU A 12 -16.40 11.20 -9.41
CA GLU A 12 -16.73 10.77 -10.76
C GLU A 12 -15.73 11.27 -11.80
N LYS A 13 -15.27 12.52 -11.66
CA LYS A 13 -14.29 13.13 -12.56
C LYS A 13 -12.87 12.59 -12.40
N LEU A 14 -12.50 12.25 -11.17
CA LEU A 14 -11.13 11.85 -10.84
C LEU A 14 -10.90 10.34 -10.81
N SER A 15 -11.97 9.54 -10.76
CA SER A 15 -11.83 8.09 -10.59
C SER A 15 -11.87 7.34 -11.90
N ASP A 16 -11.01 6.34 -11.97
CA ASP A 16 -11.04 5.28 -12.97
C ASP A 16 -10.54 3.97 -12.32
N GLU A 17 -10.36 2.92 -13.11
CA GLU A 17 -9.88 1.61 -12.62
C GLU A 17 -8.49 1.63 -11.97
N ASN A 18 -7.69 2.67 -12.27
CA ASN A 18 -6.35 2.88 -11.73
C ASN A 18 -6.30 3.96 -10.63
N HIS A 19 -7.29 4.84 -10.60
CA HIS A 19 -7.42 5.95 -9.64
C HIS A 19 -8.73 5.85 -8.87
N TYR A 20 -8.77 4.99 -7.89
CA TYR A 20 -9.96 4.76 -7.05
C TYR A 20 -9.70 4.96 -5.55
N LEU A 21 -8.43 5.21 -5.18
CA LEU A 21 -7.99 5.50 -3.82
C LEU A 21 -7.61 6.97 -3.68
N PHE A 22 -8.10 7.60 -2.63
CA PHE A 22 -7.87 9.01 -2.32
C PHE A 22 -7.33 9.17 -0.92
N ALA A 23 -6.24 9.91 -0.78
CA ALA A 23 -5.78 10.40 0.50
C ALA A 23 -6.58 11.65 0.90
N LEU A 24 -6.51 12.02 2.17
CA LEU A 24 -7.15 13.25 2.66
C LEU A 24 -6.69 14.47 1.87
N GLU A 25 -5.40 14.53 1.57
CA GLU A 25 -4.74 15.63 0.86
C GLU A 25 -5.25 15.79 -0.57
N ASP A 26 -5.58 14.70 -1.25
CA ASP A 26 -6.11 14.71 -2.62
C ASP A 26 -7.47 15.41 -2.68
N LEU A 27 -8.25 15.25 -1.63
CA LEU A 27 -9.60 15.81 -1.53
C LEU A 27 -9.60 17.22 -0.93
N ALA A 28 -8.55 17.61 -0.21
CA ALA A 28 -8.45 18.91 0.43
C ALA A 28 -8.50 20.08 -0.56
N GLY A 29 -7.86 19.91 -1.72
CA GLY A 29 -7.86 20.93 -2.77
C GLY A 29 -9.24 21.27 -3.33
N ALA A 30 -10.19 20.34 -3.25
CA ALA A 30 -11.56 20.56 -3.70
C ALA A 30 -12.45 21.28 -2.67
N PHE A 31 -12.00 21.36 -1.41
CA PHE A 31 -12.72 21.97 -0.30
C PHE A 31 -11.83 22.99 0.42
N PRO A 32 -11.35 24.03 -0.28
CA PRO A 32 -10.40 24.98 0.27
C PRO A 32 -10.97 25.78 1.46
N GLU A 33 -12.31 25.84 1.57
CA GLU A 33 -13.03 26.47 2.68
C GLU A 33 -13.02 25.64 3.96
N LYS A 34 -12.55 24.38 3.90
CA LYS A 34 -12.55 23.47 5.05
C LYS A 34 -11.15 23.32 5.62
N ASP A 35 -11.05 23.40 6.93
CA ASP A 35 -9.88 22.89 7.64
C ASP A 35 -9.84 21.34 7.65
N ASN A 36 -8.72 20.78 8.08
CA ASN A 36 -8.52 19.33 8.13
C ASN A 36 -9.58 18.61 9.00
N SER A 37 -10.07 19.24 10.06
CA SER A 37 -11.07 18.65 10.94
C SER A 37 -12.44 18.59 10.26
N ALA A 38 -12.87 19.68 9.64
CA ALA A 38 -14.12 19.76 8.90
C ALA A 38 -14.13 18.76 7.70
N LEU A 39 -12.99 18.67 6.99
CA LEU A 39 -12.86 17.73 5.89
C LEU A 39 -12.94 16.27 6.38
N LYS A 40 -12.24 15.90 7.46
CA LYS A 40 -12.34 14.56 8.07
C LYS A 40 -13.76 14.23 8.49
N ASN A 41 -14.51 15.20 9.03
CA ASN A 41 -15.92 15.02 9.38
C ASN A 41 -16.79 14.79 8.14
N LEU A 42 -16.56 15.52 7.04
CA LEU A 42 -17.25 15.30 5.77
C LEU A 42 -16.99 13.88 5.25
N LEU A 43 -15.72 13.45 5.22
CA LEU A 43 -15.35 12.12 4.74
C LEU A 43 -15.91 11.01 5.63
N SER A 44 -15.91 11.18 6.95
CA SER A 44 -16.53 10.24 7.89
C SER A 44 -18.05 10.09 7.62
N ARG A 45 -18.75 11.20 7.39
CA ARG A 45 -20.18 11.16 7.03
C ARG A 45 -20.40 10.53 5.64
N SER A 46 -19.48 10.74 4.71
CA SER A 46 -19.53 10.15 3.37
C SER A 46 -19.34 8.65 3.40
N VAL A 47 -18.51 8.12 4.31
CA VAL A 47 -18.37 6.68 4.56
C VAL A 47 -19.67 6.11 5.11
N LYS A 48 -20.30 6.77 6.10
CA LYS A 48 -21.60 6.34 6.65
C LYS A 48 -22.71 6.32 5.60
N LYS A 49 -22.64 7.17 4.58
CA LYS A 49 -23.59 7.23 3.46
C LYS A 49 -23.22 6.30 2.28
N GLY A 50 -22.15 5.53 2.37
CA GLY A 50 -21.68 4.65 1.30
C GLY A 50 -21.17 5.38 0.05
N ILE A 51 -20.84 6.67 0.16
CA ILE A 51 -20.21 7.46 -0.93
C ILE A 51 -18.76 7.07 -1.08
N LEU A 52 -18.11 6.79 0.05
CA LEU A 52 -16.73 6.31 0.14
C LEU A 52 -16.66 5.06 1.03
N VAL A 53 -15.62 4.27 0.84
CA VAL A 53 -15.22 3.21 1.76
C VAL A 53 -13.87 3.60 2.37
N ARG A 54 -13.76 3.58 3.68
CA ARG A 54 -12.48 3.80 4.35
C ARG A 54 -11.66 2.52 4.29
N VAL A 55 -10.48 2.58 3.65
CA VAL A 55 -9.55 1.44 3.60
C VAL A 55 -8.76 1.36 4.91
N CYS A 56 -8.12 2.46 5.28
CA CYS A 56 -7.40 2.62 6.55
C CYS A 56 -7.39 4.09 6.95
N ARG A 57 -6.61 4.44 7.97
CA ARG A 57 -6.49 5.82 8.41
C ARG A 57 -5.93 6.71 7.30
N GLY A 58 -6.75 7.66 6.83
CA GLY A 58 -6.38 8.67 5.84
C GLY A 58 -6.54 8.23 4.38
N ILE A 59 -6.93 6.97 4.11
CA ILE A 59 -7.14 6.47 2.74
C ILE A 59 -8.60 6.02 2.55
N TYR A 60 -9.20 6.52 1.49
CA TYR A 60 -10.59 6.29 1.11
C TYR A 60 -10.67 5.74 -0.31
N LEU A 61 -11.61 4.84 -0.53
CA LEU A 61 -11.87 4.17 -1.79
C LEU A 61 -13.22 4.64 -2.35
N ASN A 62 -13.29 4.92 -3.66
CA ASN A 62 -14.54 5.13 -4.37
C ASN A 62 -15.14 3.79 -4.80
N PRO A 63 -16.23 3.32 -4.18
CA PRO A 63 -16.81 2.00 -4.46
C PRO A 63 -17.59 1.95 -5.80
N ARG A 64 -17.71 3.07 -6.50
CA ARG A 64 -18.51 3.18 -7.74
C ARG A 64 -17.75 2.84 -9.01
N VAL A 65 -16.43 2.76 -8.93
CA VAL A 65 -15.58 2.36 -10.05
C VAL A 65 -15.15 0.91 -9.90
N SER A 66 -14.89 0.27 -11.03
CA SER A 66 -14.33 -1.07 -11.05
C SER A 66 -12.88 -1.05 -10.59
N PHE A 67 -12.48 -1.95 -9.72
CA PHE A 67 -11.10 -2.11 -9.26
C PHE A 67 -10.83 -3.58 -8.94
N SER A 68 -9.56 -3.96 -8.90
CA SER A 68 -9.11 -5.30 -8.52
C SER A 68 -8.96 -5.42 -7.00
N PRO A 69 -9.82 -6.20 -6.31
CA PRO A 69 -9.71 -6.33 -4.84
C PRO A 69 -8.34 -6.80 -4.35
N GLY A 70 -7.68 -7.68 -5.11
CA GLY A 70 -6.35 -8.18 -4.78
C GLY A 70 -5.22 -7.13 -4.86
N LEU A 71 -5.46 -5.98 -5.50
CA LEU A 71 -4.49 -4.90 -5.62
C LEU A 71 -4.69 -3.77 -4.59
N VAL A 72 -5.78 -3.80 -3.83
CA VAL A 72 -6.12 -2.69 -2.91
C VAL A 72 -5.02 -2.45 -1.87
N LEU A 73 -4.45 -3.49 -1.26
CA LEU A 73 -3.36 -3.32 -0.29
C LEU A 73 -2.12 -2.68 -0.92
N TYR A 74 -1.72 -3.15 -2.11
CA TYR A 74 -0.54 -2.64 -2.83
C TYR A 74 -0.73 -1.17 -3.21
N HIS A 75 -1.84 -0.82 -3.84
CA HIS A 75 -2.15 0.55 -4.21
C HIS A 75 -2.29 1.46 -2.99
N THR A 76 -2.87 0.95 -1.89
CA THR A 76 -2.95 1.68 -0.62
C THR A 76 -1.57 1.96 -0.03
N ALA A 77 -0.65 0.97 -0.06
CA ALA A 77 0.72 1.14 0.42
C ALA A 77 1.45 2.26 -0.34
N GLY A 78 1.30 2.31 -1.66
CA GLY A 78 1.86 3.37 -2.50
C GLY A 78 1.34 4.77 -2.14
N ARG A 79 0.07 4.87 -1.76
CA ARG A 79 -0.54 6.15 -1.35
C ARG A 79 -0.11 6.58 0.06
N LEU A 80 -0.04 5.63 1.00
CA LEU A 80 0.30 5.91 2.41
C LEU A 80 1.68 6.51 2.61
N ARG A 81 2.64 6.14 1.81
CA ARG A 81 4.06 6.48 1.96
C ARG A 81 4.65 7.10 0.70
N ALA A 82 3.83 7.85 -0.07
CA ALA A 82 4.24 8.46 -1.33
C ALA A 82 5.46 9.38 -1.24
N SER A 83 5.69 10.00 -0.07
CA SER A 83 6.85 10.89 0.19
C SER A 83 8.12 10.15 0.66
N PHE A 84 8.08 8.83 0.81
CA PHE A 84 9.22 8.02 1.23
C PHE A 84 9.61 7.03 0.14
N PHE A 85 10.86 6.59 0.15
CA PHE A 85 11.28 5.49 -0.68
C PHE A 85 10.81 4.18 -0.05
N ASN A 86 10.03 3.40 -0.81
CA ASN A 86 9.46 2.14 -0.34
C ASN A 86 9.61 1.06 -1.40
N TYR A 87 9.75 -0.18 -0.97
CA TYR A 87 9.72 -1.33 -1.86
C TYR A 87 9.18 -2.58 -1.16
N LEU A 88 8.47 -3.39 -1.91
CA LEU A 88 8.02 -4.72 -1.47
C LEU A 88 9.22 -5.60 -1.21
N SER A 89 9.22 -6.31 -0.09
CA SER A 89 10.33 -7.15 0.34
C SER A 89 9.87 -8.22 1.33
N LEU A 90 10.84 -8.82 2.03
CA LEU A 90 10.57 -9.76 3.14
C LEU A 90 9.71 -10.95 2.69
N GLU A 91 8.83 -11.40 3.59
CA GLU A 91 7.96 -12.55 3.37
C GLU A 91 7.05 -12.38 2.15
N THR A 92 6.62 -11.15 1.84
CA THR A 92 5.76 -10.88 0.68
C THR A 92 6.44 -11.30 -0.62
N VAL A 93 7.65 -10.83 -0.86
CA VAL A 93 8.39 -11.18 -2.08
C VAL A 93 8.79 -12.66 -2.08
N LEU A 94 9.28 -13.17 -0.95
CA LEU A 94 9.73 -14.57 -0.85
C LEU A 94 8.58 -15.57 -1.02
N SER A 95 7.37 -15.23 -0.54
CA SER A 95 6.19 -16.10 -0.75
C SER A 95 5.67 -16.04 -2.19
N GLU A 96 5.68 -14.87 -2.82
CA GLU A 96 5.29 -14.72 -4.24
C GLU A 96 6.23 -15.49 -5.18
N LEU A 97 7.50 -15.63 -4.80
CA LEU A 97 8.49 -16.44 -5.52
C LEU A 97 8.45 -17.94 -5.15
N GLY A 98 7.56 -18.32 -4.24
CA GLY A 98 7.46 -19.70 -3.75
C GLY A 98 8.60 -20.15 -2.83
N ILE A 99 9.47 -19.23 -2.41
CA ILE A 99 10.59 -19.52 -1.50
C ILE A 99 10.07 -19.76 -0.08
N ILE A 100 8.99 -19.08 0.31
CA ILE A 100 8.22 -19.36 1.52
C ILE A 100 6.95 -20.07 1.12
N SER A 101 6.67 -21.23 1.72
CA SER A 101 5.53 -22.08 1.38
C SER A 101 4.18 -21.55 1.87
N GLN A 102 4.18 -20.60 2.81
CA GLN A 102 2.95 -19.99 3.32
C GLN A 102 2.64 -18.72 2.52
N LEU A 103 1.51 -18.72 1.81
CA LEU A 103 0.95 -17.51 1.22
C LEU A 103 0.46 -16.59 2.34
N GLN A 104 1.04 -15.42 2.41
CA GLN A 104 0.51 -14.35 3.27
C GLN A 104 -0.70 -13.71 2.60
N ILE A 105 -1.86 -14.31 2.79
CA ILE A 105 -3.13 -13.75 2.34
C ILE A 105 -3.43 -12.55 3.25
N SER A 106 -3.74 -11.41 2.65
CA SER A 106 -4.14 -10.20 3.37
C SER A 106 -3.05 -9.57 4.26
N TRP A 107 -1.78 -9.78 3.93
CA TRP A 107 -0.65 -9.11 4.58
C TRP A 107 0.43 -8.80 3.55
N ILE A 108 0.89 -7.56 3.50
CA ILE A 108 2.05 -7.17 2.68
C ILE A 108 3.09 -6.44 3.53
N SER A 109 4.35 -6.71 3.27
CA SER A 109 5.50 -6.12 3.96
C SER A 109 6.36 -5.33 2.98
N LEU A 110 6.69 -4.11 3.37
CA LEU A 110 7.54 -3.19 2.63
C LEU A 110 8.68 -2.69 3.50
N MET A 111 9.83 -2.49 2.90
CA MET A 111 10.88 -1.68 3.48
C MET A 111 10.63 -0.21 3.15
N THR A 112 10.96 0.69 4.07
CA THR A 112 10.71 2.13 3.92
C THR A 112 11.87 2.96 4.47
N SER A 113 12.16 4.10 3.84
CA SER A 113 13.04 5.12 4.42
C SER A 113 12.36 5.89 5.57
N GLY A 114 11.03 5.78 5.69
CA GLY A 114 10.26 6.31 6.80
C GLY A 114 10.30 5.44 8.05
N ARG A 115 9.45 5.75 9.02
CA ARG A 115 9.34 4.99 10.28
C ARG A 115 8.61 3.67 10.07
N SER A 116 8.98 2.65 10.85
CA SER A 116 8.23 1.40 10.93
C SER A 116 6.82 1.65 11.48
N TYR A 117 5.84 1.05 10.82
CA TYR A 117 4.44 1.10 11.25
C TYR A 117 3.63 0.03 10.52
N THR A 118 2.60 -0.49 11.18
CA THR A 118 1.63 -1.41 10.58
C THR A 118 0.27 -0.73 10.49
N PHE A 119 -0.30 -0.71 9.27
CA PHE A 119 -1.63 -0.20 9.00
C PHE A 119 -2.62 -1.36 8.94
N ASP A 120 -3.67 -1.28 9.75
CA ASP A 120 -4.83 -2.16 9.64
C ASP A 120 -5.77 -1.60 8.56
N CYS A 121 -5.98 -2.37 7.51
CA CYS A 121 -6.85 -2.06 6.39
C CYS A 121 -8.17 -2.87 6.42
N GLY A 122 -8.60 -3.31 7.59
CA GLY A 122 -9.86 -4.03 7.82
C GLY A 122 -9.97 -5.28 6.95
N LYS A 123 -11.06 -5.40 6.22
CA LYS A 123 -11.32 -6.55 5.33
C LYS A 123 -10.26 -6.76 4.24
N TRP A 124 -9.46 -5.74 3.93
CA TRP A 124 -8.40 -5.82 2.91
C TRP A 124 -7.13 -6.46 3.45
N GLY A 125 -6.92 -6.42 4.77
CA GLY A 125 -5.75 -6.97 5.44
C GLY A 125 -4.88 -5.91 6.09
N SER A 126 -3.56 -6.15 6.15
CA SER A 126 -2.60 -5.28 6.81
C SER A 126 -1.42 -4.94 5.92
N ILE A 127 -0.88 -3.75 6.10
CA ILE A 127 0.33 -3.25 5.44
C ILE A 127 1.36 -2.97 6.51
N GLU A 128 2.49 -3.67 6.45
CA GLU A 128 3.61 -3.49 7.34
C GLU A 128 4.73 -2.72 6.65
N PHE A 129 5.15 -1.61 7.21
CA PHE A 129 6.34 -0.89 6.82
C PHE A 129 7.44 -1.11 7.84
N ILE A 130 8.62 -1.52 7.38
CA ILE A 130 9.81 -1.72 8.20
C ILE A 130 10.88 -0.72 7.76
N HIS A 131 11.40 0.05 8.72
CA HIS A 131 12.42 1.04 8.45
C HIS A 131 13.73 0.40 7.96
N THR A 132 14.31 0.99 6.92
CA THR A 132 15.66 0.67 6.46
C THR A 132 16.54 1.92 6.41
N LYS A 133 17.80 1.76 6.79
CA LYS A 133 18.84 2.80 6.63
C LYS A 133 19.58 2.70 5.29
N LYS A 134 19.29 1.67 4.49
CA LYS A 134 19.90 1.47 3.17
C LYS A 134 19.52 2.62 2.25
N LYS A 135 20.49 3.13 1.54
CA LYS A 135 20.27 4.26 0.61
C LYS A 135 19.67 3.77 -0.71
N PRO A 136 18.75 4.53 -1.33
CA PRO A 136 18.16 4.16 -2.62
C PRO A 136 19.18 3.79 -3.68
N GLU A 137 20.30 4.51 -3.77
CA GLU A 137 21.34 4.27 -4.76
C GLU A 137 21.97 2.86 -4.66
N THR A 138 22.03 2.31 -3.44
CA THR A 138 22.54 0.94 -3.21
C THR A 138 21.49 -0.12 -3.45
N LEU A 139 20.21 0.25 -3.43
CA LEU A 139 19.07 -0.66 -3.57
C LEU A 139 18.63 -0.83 -5.02
N ILE A 140 18.68 0.25 -5.82
CA ILE A 140 18.19 0.27 -7.22
C ILE A 140 18.65 -0.93 -8.05
N PRO A 141 19.95 -1.38 -8.00
CA PRO A 141 20.39 -2.55 -8.77
C PRO A 141 19.66 -3.87 -8.41
N HIS A 142 19.02 -3.91 -7.26
CA HIS A 142 18.30 -5.09 -6.73
C HIS A 142 16.78 -4.93 -6.74
N LEU A 143 16.28 -3.88 -7.40
CA LEU A 143 14.86 -3.56 -7.47
C LEU A 143 14.37 -3.60 -8.91
N SER A 144 13.11 -3.99 -9.07
CA SER A 144 12.35 -3.82 -10.30
C SER A 144 11.04 -3.10 -10.00
N TYR A 145 10.59 -2.23 -10.90
CA TYR A 145 9.31 -1.56 -10.74
C TYR A 145 8.20 -2.42 -11.32
N ASP A 146 7.22 -2.74 -10.49
CA ASP A 146 6.03 -3.47 -10.88
C ASP A 146 4.89 -2.50 -11.17
N GLN A 147 4.59 -2.32 -12.44
CA GLN A 147 3.55 -1.39 -12.90
C GLN A 147 2.14 -1.79 -12.46
N THR A 148 1.89 -3.08 -12.27
CA THR A 148 0.58 -3.60 -11.86
C THR A 148 0.23 -3.17 -10.44
N VAL A 149 1.20 -3.27 -9.54
CA VAL A 149 1.03 -2.87 -8.13
C VAL A 149 1.46 -1.43 -7.86
N GLY A 150 2.17 -0.79 -8.79
CA GLY A 150 2.64 0.58 -8.66
C GLY A 150 3.75 0.77 -7.61
N LEU A 151 4.56 -0.27 -7.37
CA LEU A 151 5.60 -0.30 -6.34
C LEU A 151 6.90 -0.90 -6.86
N TRP A 152 8.01 -0.49 -6.27
CA TRP A 152 9.28 -1.20 -6.39
C TRP A 152 9.21 -2.55 -5.67
N ARG A 153 9.90 -3.53 -6.23
CA ARG A 153 9.95 -4.90 -5.72
C ARG A 153 11.39 -5.35 -5.58
N ALA A 154 11.74 -5.91 -4.44
CA ALA A 154 13.06 -6.48 -4.18
C ALA A 154 13.30 -7.75 -5.02
N SER A 155 14.57 -7.98 -5.38
CA SER A 155 15.01 -9.31 -5.82
C SER A 155 14.92 -10.32 -4.66
N ALA A 156 14.97 -11.62 -4.98
CA ALA A 156 14.98 -12.66 -3.95
C ALA A 156 16.13 -12.49 -2.96
N GLU A 157 17.33 -12.14 -3.46
CA GLU A 157 18.50 -11.93 -2.62
C GLU A 157 18.34 -10.73 -1.69
N LEU A 158 17.79 -9.62 -2.18
CA LEU A 158 17.53 -8.45 -1.34
C LEU A 158 16.46 -8.75 -0.31
N ALA A 159 15.37 -9.41 -0.69
CA ALA A 159 14.30 -9.79 0.23
C ALA A 159 14.79 -10.71 1.35
N LEU A 160 15.65 -11.67 1.03
CA LEU A 160 16.27 -12.54 2.04
C LEU A 160 17.22 -11.77 2.98
N ARG A 161 18.01 -10.84 2.45
CA ARG A 161 18.85 -9.95 3.28
C ARG A 161 18.01 -9.10 4.22
N ASP A 162 16.94 -8.49 3.70
CA ASP A 162 16.02 -7.68 4.50
C ASP A 162 15.35 -8.50 5.59
N LEU A 163 14.97 -9.76 5.29
CA LEU A 163 14.41 -10.69 6.26
C LEU A 163 15.37 -10.95 7.44
N ARG A 164 16.65 -11.18 7.13
CA ARG A 164 17.70 -11.38 8.13
C ARG A 164 17.97 -10.11 8.95
N ASP A 165 18.09 -8.97 8.26
CA ASP A 165 18.35 -7.67 8.89
C ASP A 165 17.20 -7.25 9.82
N ALA A 166 15.97 -7.63 9.49
CA ALA A 166 14.78 -7.42 10.32
C ALA A 166 14.65 -8.43 11.47
N GLY A 167 15.57 -9.39 11.59
CA GLY A 167 15.54 -10.42 12.63
C GLY A 167 14.37 -11.39 12.50
N ARG A 168 13.86 -11.61 11.28
CA ARG A 168 12.75 -12.53 11.02
C ARG A 168 13.22 -13.98 11.00
N PRO A 169 12.35 -14.93 11.38
CA PRO A 169 12.66 -16.36 11.31
C PRO A 169 12.96 -16.81 9.87
N LEU A 170 13.90 -17.73 9.73
CA LEU A 170 14.30 -18.33 8.44
C LEU A 170 13.80 -19.76 8.24
N ASP A 171 13.09 -20.28 9.22
CA ASP A 171 12.57 -21.66 9.26
C ASP A 171 11.48 -21.94 8.22
N LEU A 172 10.83 -20.91 7.71
CA LEU A 172 9.83 -21.03 6.64
C LEU A 172 10.42 -21.06 5.23
N ILE A 173 11.73 -20.83 5.08
CA ILE A 173 12.39 -20.78 3.77
C ILE A 173 12.59 -22.19 3.24
N ASN A 174 12.09 -22.43 2.03
CA ASN A 174 12.42 -23.62 1.26
C ASN A 174 13.75 -23.42 0.54
N TRP A 175 14.82 -23.96 1.12
CA TRP A 175 16.18 -23.81 0.61
C TRP A 175 16.39 -24.53 -0.72
N GLU A 176 15.65 -25.58 -1.04
CA GLU A 176 15.70 -26.24 -2.36
C GLU A 176 15.18 -25.31 -3.46
N VAL A 177 14.05 -24.64 -3.21
CA VAL A 177 13.51 -23.63 -4.13
C VAL A 177 14.48 -22.45 -4.26
N TRP A 178 15.03 -21.99 -3.14
CA TRP A 178 16.04 -20.91 -3.15
C TRP A 178 17.22 -21.25 -4.07
N GLU A 179 17.80 -22.42 -3.94
CA GLU A 179 18.96 -22.84 -4.76
C GLU A 179 18.56 -23.02 -6.25
N SER A 180 17.32 -23.39 -6.55
CA SER A 180 16.86 -23.55 -7.94
C SER A 180 16.68 -22.24 -8.69
N LEU A 181 16.56 -21.12 -7.99
CA LEU A 181 16.39 -19.77 -8.57
C LEU A 181 17.72 -19.01 -8.78
N ARG A 182 18.83 -19.59 -8.38
CA ARG A 182 20.19 -19.04 -8.53
C ARG A 182 20.89 -19.63 -9.74
#